data_48696ade25a89dd59402abd391a640ff
#
_entry.id   48696ade25a89dd59402abd391a640ff
#
_cell.length_a   1.000
_cell.length_b   1.000
_cell.length_c   1.000
_cell.angle_alpha   90.00
_cell.angle_beta   90.00
_cell.angle_gamma   90.00
#
_symmetry.space_group_name_H-M   'P 1'
#
loop_
_entity.id
_entity.type
_entity.pdbx_description
1 polymer ?
#
loop_
_entity_poly.entity_id
_entity_poly.type
_entity_poly.pdbx_seq_one_letter_code
_entity_poly.pdbx_strand_id
1 'polypeptide(L)'
;MRTFLRGLIPCFIIWVVLDPLGIFALAGPNVVVFLADDQGWGDVSHHGNTNLSTPHIDSLARQGASFTNFYVCAVCAPTRAEFLTGRYHRRTGVSGVSRGDGRLNIDETTLADIFQRAGYATGAFGKWHNGTQSPYHPNDRGFDEFYGFTSGHWGHYFSPPLDHNGARVRGDGYVIDDFTNHALDFIESHRDQRFFCYLPYNTPHSPMMVDDRFYEKFANHVISQRYRDSEKEDIPMTKAALAMCENIDWNVGRVLSKLDELGLADNTIVMYFSDNGPNSFRFNGGMKGKKGTIDEGGLRSPLFVRWPKRIRQGLEISQVTGAIDLLPTIAALAGLD
;
A
#
# COMPACT_ATOMS: atom_id res chain seq x y z
N MET A 1 3.69 65.37 36.38
CA MET A 1 2.49 64.49 36.36
C MET A 1 2.51 63.68 35.06
N ARG A 2 2.89 62.41 35.12
CA ARG A 2 2.80 61.47 33.97
C ARG A 2 1.94 60.31 34.44
N THR A 3 0.77 60.19 33.84
CA THR A 3 -0.24 59.16 34.13
C THR A 3 0.11 57.88 33.36
N PHE A 4 0.35 56.78 34.09
CA PHE A 4 0.53 55.42 33.51
C PHE A 4 -0.85 54.81 33.29
N LEU A 5 -1.22 54.57 32.02
CA LEU A 5 -2.32 53.67 31.67
C LEU A 5 -1.81 52.22 31.76
N ARG A 6 -2.40 51.44 32.67
CA ARG A 6 -2.25 50.00 32.74
C ARG A 6 -3.23 49.38 31.75
N GLY A 7 -2.68 48.73 30.71
CA GLY A 7 -3.47 47.91 29.76
C GLY A 7 -3.89 46.61 30.44
N LEU A 8 -5.18 46.34 30.45
CA LEU A 8 -5.79 45.06 30.83
C LEU A 8 -5.57 44.06 29.70
N ILE A 9 -4.88 42.97 29.98
CA ILE A 9 -4.79 41.81 29.08
C ILE A 9 -6.07 40.99 29.28
N PRO A 10 -6.86 40.72 28.24
CA PRO A 10 -8.02 39.85 28.36
C PRO A 10 -7.54 38.41 28.55
N CYS A 11 -7.88 37.83 29.68
CA CYS A 11 -7.71 36.42 29.98
C CYS A 11 -8.72 35.65 29.10
N PHE A 12 -8.24 34.98 28.05
CA PHE A 12 -9.05 34.03 27.31
C PHE A 12 -9.29 32.79 28.16
N ILE A 13 -10.48 32.69 28.75
CA ILE A 13 -10.97 31.47 29.40
C ILE A 13 -11.31 30.49 28.27
N ILE A 14 -10.45 29.48 28.07
CA ILE A 14 -10.76 28.34 27.22
C ILE A 14 -11.82 27.50 27.95
N TRP A 15 -13.07 27.58 27.47
CA TRP A 15 -14.12 26.66 27.89
C TRP A 15 -13.79 25.29 27.34
N VAL A 16 -13.28 24.37 28.15
CA VAL A 16 -13.28 22.94 27.85
C VAL A 16 -14.72 22.50 28.01
N VAL A 17 -15.39 22.34 26.86
CA VAL A 17 -16.69 21.67 26.79
C VAL A 17 -16.42 20.20 27.03
N LEU A 18 -16.62 19.72 28.25
CA LEU A 18 -16.70 18.30 28.54
C LEU A 18 -17.98 17.78 27.89
N ASP A 19 -17.83 16.98 26.83
CA ASP A 19 -18.93 16.26 26.22
C ASP A 19 -19.41 15.19 27.22
N PRO A 20 -20.64 15.27 27.77
CA PRO A 20 -21.12 14.36 28.81
C PRO A 20 -21.38 12.93 28.32
N LEU A 21 -21.21 12.64 27.03
CA LEU A 21 -21.46 11.32 26.42
C LEU A 21 -20.17 10.51 26.17
N GLY A 22 -18.97 11.04 26.50
CA GLY A 22 -17.73 10.26 26.39
C GLY A 22 -17.38 9.76 24.97
N ILE A 23 -18.00 10.33 23.93
CA ILE A 23 -17.63 10.08 22.55
C ILE A 23 -16.39 10.93 22.28
N PHE A 24 -15.24 10.46 22.71
CA PHE A 24 -13.98 10.93 22.14
C PHE A 24 -14.05 10.60 20.65
N ALA A 25 -14.38 11.60 19.82
CA ALA A 25 -14.11 11.49 18.40
C ALA A 25 -12.65 11.07 18.29
N LEU A 26 -12.39 9.88 17.73
CA LEU A 26 -11.04 9.34 17.60
C LEU A 26 -10.19 10.39 16.88
N ALA A 27 -9.31 11.06 17.62
CA ALA A 27 -8.46 12.09 17.08
C ALA A 27 -7.44 11.43 16.13
N GLY A 28 -7.52 11.72 14.84
CA GLY A 28 -6.69 11.15 13.79
C GLY A 28 -7.46 10.21 12.84
N PRO A 29 -6.96 10.04 11.61
CA PRO A 29 -7.58 9.19 10.59
C PRO A 29 -7.25 7.71 10.80
N ASN A 30 -8.06 6.82 10.23
CA ASN A 30 -7.63 5.47 9.88
C ASN A 30 -6.67 5.52 8.70
N VAL A 31 -5.84 4.49 8.56
CA VAL A 31 -4.89 4.39 7.44
C VAL A 31 -5.01 3.01 6.81
N VAL A 32 -5.21 2.97 5.49
CA VAL A 32 -5.18 1.77 4.66
C VAL A 32 -4.12 1.95 3.59
N VAL A 33 -3.19 1.00 3.50
CA VAL A 33 -2.13 1.03 2.49
C VAL A 33 -2.14 -0.25 1.67
N PHE A 34 -2.37 -0.10 0.37
CA PHE A 34 -2.21 -1.18 -0.61
C PHE A 34 -0.81 -1.09 -1.23
N LEU A 35 -0.12 -2.20 -1.26
CA LEU A 35 1.17 -2.35 -1.94
C LEU A 35 1.12 -3.54 -2.89
N ALA A 36 1.16 -3.26 -4.19
CA ALA A 36 1.27 -4.29 -5.22
C ALA A 36 2.72 -4.79 -5.35
N ASP A 37 2.88 -6.01 -5.84
CA ASP A 37 4.17 -6.69 -6.05
C ASP A 37 4.41 -6.89 -7.54
N ASP A 38 5.42 -6.22 -8.11
CA ASP A 38 5.76 -6.28 -9.54
C ASP A 38 4.75 -5.62 -10.49
N GLN A 39 3.92 -4.71 -10.01
CA GLN A 39 3.02 -3.93 -10.86
C GLN A 39 3.78 -2.72 -11.43
N GLY A 40 3.76 -2.61 -12.77
CA GLY A 40 4.36 -1.47 -13.44
C GLY A 40 3.52 -0.18 -13.30
N TRP A 41 4.18 0.97 -13.51
CA TRP A 41 3.48 2.25 -13.60
C TRP A 41 2.37 2.23 -14.65
N GLY A 42 2.59 1.53 -15.76
CA GLY A 42 1.62 1.39 -16.85
C GLY A 42 0.54 0.33 -16.63
N ASP A 43 0.50 -0.37 -15.51
CA ASP A 43 -0.47 -1.43 -15.23
C ASP A 43 -1.74 -0.93 -14.53
N VAL A 44 -2.05 0.35 -14.66
CA VAL A 44 -3.29 0.99 -14.22
C VAL A 44 -3.90 1.83 -15.35
N SER A 45 -5.23 1.83 -15.49
CA SER A 45 -5.89 2.55 -16.58
C SER A 45 -5.81 4.07 -16.43
N HIS A 46 -5.63 4.60 -15.21
CA HIS A 46 -5.37 6.03 -14.96
C HIS A 46 -4.16 6.56 -15.73
N HIS A 47 -3.15 5.75 -15.95
CA HIS A 47 -1.94 6.11 -16.72
C HIS A 47 -2.07 5.87 -18.24
N GLY A 48 -3.29 5.71 -18.73
CA GLY A 48 -3.60 5.64 -20.15
C GLY A 48 -3.46 4.25 -20.76
N ASN A 49 -3.30 3.19 -19.96
CA ASN A 49 -3.34 1.83 -20.47
C ASN A 49 -4.78 1.40 -20.77
N THR A 50 -5.10 1.17 -22.04
CA THR A 50 -6.43 0.78 -22.50
C THR A 50 -6.60 -0.74 -22.62
N ASN A 51 -5.55 -1.53 -22.34
CA ASN A 51 -5.63 -3.00 -22.37
C ASN A 51 -6.34 -3.57 -21.13
N LEU A 52 -6.44 -2.81 -20.05
CA LEU A 52 -7.09 -3.23 -18.80
C LEU A 52 -8.00 -2.13 -18.25
N SER A 53 -8.77 -2.47 -17.23
CA SER A 53 -9.64 -1.53 -16.51
C SER A 53 -9.42 -1.63 -15.00
N THR A 54 -9.01 -0.52 -14.37
CA THR A 54 -8.76 -0.44 -12.92
C THR A 54 -9.57 0.69 -12.29
N PRO A 55 -10.93 0.66 -12.39
CA PRO A 55 -11.78 1.79 -12.00
C PRO A 55 -11.70 2.17 -10.52
N HIS A 56 -11.44 1.21 -9.62
CA HIS A 56 -11.35 1.43 -8.19
C HIS A 56 -10.01 2.07 -7.81
N ILE A 57 -8.90 1.58 -8.35
CA ILE A 57 -7.57 2.19 -8.19
C ILE A 57 -7.59 3.60 -8.78
N ASP A 58 -8.14 3.78 -9.99
CA ASP A 58 -8.28 5.08 -10.66
C ASP A 58 -9.14 6.05 -9.84
N SER A 59 -10.10 5.53 -9.06
CA SER A 59 -10.93 6.37 -8.20
C SER A 59 -10.12 7.04 -7.09
N LEU A 60 -9.05 6.40 -6.60
CA LEU A 60 -8.15 7.00 -5.61
C LEU A 60 -7.48 8.26 -6.18
N ALA A 61 -7.01 8.20 -7.43
CA ALA A 61 -6.44 9.36 -8.12
C ALA A 61 -7.49 10.46 -8.34
N ARG A 62 -8.69 10.10 -8.84
CA ARG A 62 -9.76 11.07 -9.11
C ARG A 62 -10.32 11.73 -7.86
N GLN A 63 -10.44 10.97 -6.75
CA GLN A 63 -11.01 11.45 -5.49
C GLN A 63 -9.95 11.95 -4.50
N GLY A 64 -8.68 11.94 -4.87
CA GLY A 64 -7.55 12.32 -4.04
C GLY A 64 -6.41 12.93 -4.85
N ALA A 65 -5.19 12.51 -4.57
CA ALA A 65 -3.96 12.96 -5.22
C ALA A 65 -3.30 11.82 -6.01
N SER A 66 -2.77 12.17 -7.19
CA SER A 66 -1.93 11.35 -8.04
C SER A 66 -0.52 11.95 -8.09
N PHE A 67 0.51 11.11 -7.89
CA PHE A 67 1.90 11.52 -7.95
C PHE A 67 2.51 11.11 -9.29
N THR A 68 2.93 12.10 -10.09
CA THR A 68 3.48 11.83 -11.42
C THR A 68 4.93 11.39 -11.40
N ASN A 69 5.67 11.70 -10.34
CA ASN A 69 7.11 11.41 -10.19
C ASN A 69 7.40 10.69 -8.85
N PHE A 70 6.78 9.51 -8.68
CA PHE A 70 7.02 8.66 -7.51
C PHE A 70 7.95 7.49 -7.87
N TYR A 71 8.98 7.30 -7.05
CA TYR A 71 10.05 6.34 -7.30
C TYR A 71 10.21 5.36 -6.14
N VAL A 72 10.54 4.13 -6.52
CA VAL A 72 10.76 2.99 -5.62
C VAL A 72 12.10 2.32 -5.96
N CYS A 73 12.51 1.32 -5.19
CA CYS A 73 13.69 0.55 -5.53
C CYS A 73 13.41 -0.41 -6.71
N ALA A 74 14.47 -0.89 -7.34
CA ALA A 74 14.36 -1.79 -8.49
C ALA A 74 13.80 -3.18 -8.14
N VAL A 75 13.71 -3.52 -6.84
CA VAL A 75 13.26 -4.83 -6.34
C VAL A 75 12.53 -4.69 -4.99
N CYS A 76 11.73 -5.70 -4.64
CA CYS A 76 10.69 -5.65 -3.62
C CYS A 76 11.14 -5.38 -2.17
N ALA A 77 12.05 -6.17 -1.58
CA ALA A 77 12.39 -6.01 -0.17
C ALA A 77 13.00 -4.63 0.18
N PRO A 78 13.89 -4.04 -0.64
CA PRO A 78 14.37 -2.68 -0.47
C PRO A 78 13.26 -1.63 -0.36
N THR A 79 12.31 -1.61 -1.29
CA THR A 79 11.19 -0.65 -1.25
C THR A 79 10.33 -0.84 -0.01
N ARG A 80 10.04 -2.10 0.36
CA ARG A 80 9.25 -2.41 1.57
C ARG A 80 9.95 -1.90 2.82
N ALA A 81 11.28 -2.08 2.92
CA ALA A 81 12.07 -1.54 4.02
C ALA A 81 12.05 -0.01 4.06
N GLU A 82 12.19 0.67 2.92
CA GLU A 82 12.16 2.13 2.83
C GLU A 82 10.77 2.68 3.23
N PHE A 83 9.70 2.07 2.75
CA PHE A 83 8.33 2.41 3.14
C PHE A 83 8.10 2.24 4.64
N LEU A 84 8.53 1.09 5.19
CA LEU A 84 8.28 0.77 6.60
C LEU A 84 9.10 1.61 7.57
N THR A 85 10.27 2.14 7.17
CA THR A 85 11.20 2.79 8.08
C THR A 85 11.46 4.27 7.80
N GLY A 86 11.08 4.77 6.60
CA GLY A 86 11.46 6.12 6.16
C GLY A 86 12.97 6.30 5.98
N ARG A 87 13.72 5.20 5.80
CA ARG A 87 15.19 5.20 5.69
C ARG A 87 15.65 4.42 4.47
N TYR A 88 16.77 4.85 3.88
CA TYR A 88 17.38 4.10 2.78
C TYR A 88 17.65 2.64 3.19
N HIS A 89 17.14 1.69 2.42
CA HIS A 89 17.17 0.25 2.69
C HIS A 89 18.53 -0.29 3.12
N ARG A 90 19.63 0.21 2.53
CA ARG A 90 20.99 -0.18 2.92
C ARG A 90 21.33 0.15 4.38
N ARG A 91 20.76 1.21 4.94
CA ARG A 91 20.95 1.58 6.34
C ARG A 91 20.14 0.70 7.30
N THR A 92 19.08 0.10 6.79
CA THR A 92 18.17 -0.76 7.55
C THR A 92 18.56 -2.24 7.53
N GLY A 93 19.74 -2.58 6.95
CA GLY A 93 20.22 -3.95 6.81
C GLY A 93 19.73 -4.66 5.55
N VAL A 94 18.78 -4.08 4.82
CA VAL A 94 18.23 -4.67 3.59
C VAL A 94 19.11 -4.31 2.40
N SER A 95 19.67 -5.33 1.74
CA SER A 95 20.56 -5.16 0.59
C SER A 95 20.12 -5.87 -0.68
N GLY A 96 19.15 -6.79 -0.57
CA GLY A 96 18.65 -7.61 -1.66
C GLY A 96 17.33 -8.28 -1.32
N VAL A 97 16.99 -9.35 -2.04
CA VAL A 97 15.68 -10.03 -1.97
C VAL A 97 15.76 -11.51 -1.55
N SER A 98 16.97 -12.06 -1.41
CA SER A 98 17.18 -13.48 -1.12
C SER A 98 18.33 -13.70 -0.13
N ARG A 99 18.52 -14.94 0.33
CA ARG A 99 19.64 -15.34 1.20
C ARG A 99 19.77 -14.52 2.50
N GLY A 100 18.65 -13.98 3.02
CA GLY A 100 18.66 -13.13 4.21
C GLY A 100 18.88 -11.64 3.95
N ASP A 101 19.22 -11.24 2.72
CA ASP A 101 19.48 -9.85 2.34
C ASP A 101 18.24 -8.93 2.43
N GLY A 102 17.03 -9.51 2.48
CA GLY A 102 15.77 -8.79 2.70
C GLY A 102 15.44 -8.53 4.17
N ARG A 103 16.27 -8.98 5.12
CA ARG A 103 15.99 -8.92 6.54
C ARG A 103 16.23 -7.53 7.12
N LEU A 104 15.18 -6.94 7.69
CA LEU A 104 15.24 -5.63 8.34
C LEU A 104 15.96 -5.74 9.70
N ASN A 105 16.87 -4.79 10.01
CA ASN A 105 17.51 -4.73 11.32
C ASN A 105 16.48 -4.58 12.45
N ILE A 106 16.75 -5.21 13.59
CA ILE A 106 15.84 -5.24 14.73
C ILE A 106 15.73 -3.91 15.48
N ASP A 107 16.73 -3.05 15.37
CA ASP A 107 16.79 -1.72 15.97
C ASP A 107 16.06 -0.63 15.15
N GLU A 108 15.55 -0.97 13.97
CA GLU A 108 14.72 -0.06 13.18
C GLU A 108 13.32 0.06 13.78
N THR A 109 12.81 1.30 13.82
CA THR A 109 11.40 1.55 14.12
C THR A 109 10.59 1.53 12.83
N THR A 110 9.55 0.73 12.78
CA THR A 110 8.66 0.66 11.62
C THR A 110 7.48 1.61 11.73
N LEU A 111 6.82 1.89 10.61
CA LEU A 111 5.56 2.61 10.57
C LEU A 111 4.51 1.94 11.48
N ALA A 112 4.46 0.60 11.51
CA ALA A 112 3.56 -0.14 12.37
C ALA A 112 3.87 0.06 13.86
N ASP A 113 5.16 0.07 14.24
CA ASP A 113 5.57 0.39 15.62
C ASP A 113 5.10 1.80 16.05
N ILE A 114 5.16 2.78 15.14
CA ILE A 114 4.69 4.15 15.41
C ILE A 114 3.18 4.16 15.65
N PHE A 115 2.41 3.50 14.78
CA PHE A 115 0.95 3.42 14.92
C PHE A 115 0.54 2.65 16.17
N GLN A 116 1.16 1.52 16.45
CA GLN A 116 0.87 0.71 17.64
C GLN A 116 1.11 1.50 18.93
N ARG A 117 2.27 2.19 19.03
CA ARG A 117 2.58 3.08 20.18
C ARG A 117 1.58 4.23 20.33
N ALA A 118 0.98 4.67 19.22
CA ALA A 118 -0.07 5.70 19.23
C ALA A 118 -1.47 5.13 19.53
N GLY A 119 -1.60 3.84 19.84
CA GLY A 119 -2.84 3.19 20.22
C GLY A 119 -3.76 2.83 19.05
N TYR A 120 -3.22 2.72 17.83
CA TYR A 120 -3.95 2.14 16.70
C TYR A 120 -3.95 0.61 16.79
N ALA A 121 -5.04 -0.02 16.37
CA ALA A 121 -4.99 -1.42 15.98
C ALA A 121 -4.20 -1.55 14.68
N THR A 122 -3.29 -2.52 14.59
CA THR A 122 -2.39 -2.66 13.45
C THR A 122 -2.50 -4.05 12.82
N GLY A 123 -2.79 -4.11 11.53
CA GLY A 123 -2.94 -5.38 10.80
C GLY A 123 -2.17 -5.37 9.48
N ALA A 124 -1.56 -6.53 9.14
CA ALA A 124 -0.89 -6.75 7.87
C ALA A 124 -1.39 -8.03 7.20
N PHE A 125 -1.85 -7.93 5.94
CA PHE A 125 -2.53 -9.00 5.20
C PHE A 125 -1.86 -9.22 3.86
N GLY A 126 -0.90 -10.17 3.78
CA GLY A 126 -0.17 -10.46 2.56
C GLY A 126 1.32 -10.78 2.72
N LYS A 127 2.14 -10.32 1.78
CA LYS A 127 3.58 -10.56 1.68
C LYS A 127 4.38 -9.62 2.56
N TRP A 128 5.17 -10.16 3.50
CA TRP A 128 6.05 -9.36 4.36
C TRP A 128 7.39 -9.01 3.71
N HIS A 129 8.24 -10.00 3.49
CA HIS A 129 9.55 -9.92 2.82
C HIS A 129 10.64 -9.10 3.55
N ASN A 130 10.51 -8.86 4.86
CA ASN A 130 11.51 -8.16 5.68
C ASN A 130 12.02 -8.98 6.87
N GLY A 131 12.02 -10.30 6.72
CA GLY A 131 12.46 -11.30 7.69
C GLY A 131 11.38 -12.31 8.02
N THR A 132 11.75 -13.57 8.29
CA THR A 132 10.78 -14.66 8.30
C THR A 132 10.33 -15.12 9.68
N GLN A 133 11.12 -14.92 10.69
CA GLN A 133 10.86 -15.43 12.05
C GLN A 133 11.16 -14.38 13.10
N SER A 134 10.70 -14.59 14.31
CA SER A 134 11.05 -13.72 15.45
C SER A 134 12.59 -13.52 15.54
N PRO A 135 13.06 -12.31 15.79
CA PRO A 135 12.33 -11.06 16.04
C PRO A 135 12.01 -10.22 14.79
N TYR A 136 12.00 -10.83 13.62
CA TYR A 136 11.76 -10.17 12.31
C TYR A 136 10.34 -10.38 11.78
N HIS A 137 9.56 -11.24 12.45
CA HIS A 137 8.18 -11.51 12.09
C HIS A 137 7.31 -10.25 12.21
N PRO A 138 6.28 -10.03 11.37
CA PRO A 138 5.41 -8.85 11.46
C PRO A 138 4.86 -8.55 12.86
N ASN A 139 4.48 -9.57 13.63
CA ASN A 139 3.99 -9.38 15.00
C ASN A 139 5.07 -8.84 15.96
N ASP A 140 6.37 -9.04 15.66
CA ASP A 140 7.47 -8.43 16.42
C ASP A 140 7.86 -7.05 15.89
N ARG A 141 7.19 -6.56 14.84
CA ARG A 141 7.48 -5.35 14.11
C ARG A 141 6.29 -4.38 14.07
N GLY A 142 5.47 -4.41 15.14
CA GLY A 142 4.41 -3.47 15.40
C GLY A 142 3.04 -3.83 14.81
N PHE A 143 2.85 -5.03 14.24
CA PHE A 143 1.54 -5.50 13.81
C PHE A 143 0.90 -6.40 14.87
N ASP A 144 -0.29 -6.04 15.35
CA ASP A 144 -1.09 -6.84 16.28
C ASP A 144 -1.65 -8.08 15.61
N GLU A 145 -2.00 -7.96 14.31
CA GLU A 145 -2.50 -9.06 13.48
C GLU A 145 -1.67 -9.19 12.20
N PHE A 146 -1.31 -10.42 11.87
CA PHE A 146 -0.67 -10.78 10.62
C PHE A 146 -1.35 -11.99 10.00
N TYR A 147 -1.75 -11.88 8.73
CA TYR A 147 -2.20 -13.00 7.92
C TYR A 147 -1.54 -12.95 6.55
N GLY A 148 -0.71 -13.95 6.23
CA GLY A 148 0.03 -13.91 4.98
C GLY A 148 1.22 -14.86 4.92
N PHE A 149 2.31 -14.41 4.31
CA PHE A 149 3.57 -15.15 4.29
C PHE A 149 4.76 -14.20 4.43
N THR A 150 5.83 -14.69 5.07
CA THR A 150 6.98 -13.86 5.44
C THR A 150 8.12 -13.90 4.44
N SER A 151 8.14 -14.86 3.51
CA SER A 151 9.17 -14.99 2.46
C SER A 151 9.01 -13.95 1.35
N GLY A 152 10.05 -13.82 0.52
CA GLY A 152 10.04 -12.91 -0.63
C GLY A 152 9.23 -13.39 -1.82
N HIS A 153 8.95 -14.68 -1.89
CA HIS A 153 8.20 -15.30 -2.97
C HIS A 153 7.40 -16.49 -2.44
N TRP A 154 6.20 -16.67 -2.98
CA TRP A 154 5.36 -17.81 -2.69
C TRP A 154 4.67 -18.27 -3.97
N GLY A 155 4.99 -19.47 -4.44
CA GLY A 155 4.53 -19.99 -5.72
C GLY A 155 3.11 -20.57 -5.72
N HIS A 156 2.41 -20.55 -4.58
CA HIS A 156 1.05 -21.07 -4.44
C HIS A 156 0.06 -19.93 -4.31
N TYR A 157 -0.88 -19.82 -5.26
CA TYR A 157 -1.87 -18.73 -5.30
C TYR A 157 -3.29 -19.19 -4.96
N PHE A 158 -3.53 -20.50 -4.92
CA PHE A 158 -4.84 -21.08 -4.56
C PHE A 158 -4.72 -21.93 -3.29
N SER A 159 -5.45 -21.53 -2.25
CA SER A 159 -5.47 -22.15 -0.92
C SER A 159 -4.07 -22.51 -0.40
N PRO A 160 -3.12 -21.53 -0.39
CA PRO A 160 -1.74 -21.79 0.01
C PRO A 160 -1.62 -22.06 1.51
N PRO A 161 -0.52 -22.71 1.98
CA PRO A 161 -0.14 -22.63 3.37
C PRO A 161 0.31 -21.20 3.69
N LEU A 162 -0.26 -20.61 4.74
CA LEU A 162 -0.02 -19.25 5.20
C LEU A 162 0.35 -19.23 6.68
N ASP A 163 0.66 -18.05 7.16
CA ASP A 163 0.92 -17.75 8.58
C ASP A 163 -0.21 -16.84 9.09
N HIS A 164 -0.78 -17.19 10.23
CA HIS A 164 -1.70 -16.35 10.98
C HIS A 164 -1.16 -16.17 12.39
N ASN A 165 -0.56 -15.02 12.67
CA ASN A 165 0.03 -14.69 13.96
C ASN A 165 1.03 -15.72 14.48
N GLY A 166 1.92 -16.22 13.60
CA GLY A 166 2.90 -17.25 13.92
C GLY A 166 2.37 -18.70 13.83
N ALA A 167 1.08 -18.89 13.65
CA ALA A 167 0.48 -20.22 13.45
C ALA A 167 0.32 -20.52 11.96
N ARG A 168 0.76 -21.73 11.55
CA ARG A 168 0.59 -22.19 10.17
C ARG A 168 -0.88 -22.52 9.90
N VAL A 169 -1.46 -21.89 8.90
CA VAL A 169 -2.84 -22.10 8.45
C VAL A 169 -2.89 -22.44 6.96
N ARG A 170 -4.05 -22.84 6.46
CA ARG A 170 -4.31 -22.98 5.04
C ARG A 170 -5.23 -21.82 4.60
N GLY A 171 -4.82 -21.12 3.54
CA GLY A 171 -5.65 -20.08 2.92
C GLY A 171 -6.87 -20.65 2.21
N ASP A 172 -7.82 -19.79 1.90
CA ASP A 172 -9.08 -20.13 1.24
C ASP A 172 -9.19 -19.44 -0.14
N GLY A 173 -9.32 -20.23 -1.18
CA GLY A 173 -9.48 -19.74 -2.56
C GLY A 173 -8.25 -19.01 -3.10
N TYR A 174 -8.47 -17.96 -3.88
CA TYR A 174 -7.39 -17.16 -4.47
C TYR A 174 -6.78 -16.23 -3.43
N VAL A 175 -5.46 -16.25 -3.35
CA VAL A 175 -4.68 -15.68 -2.23
C VAL A 175 -4.93 -14.20 -1.96
N ILE A 176 -5.12 -13.37 -3.01
CA ILE A 176 -5.39 -11.94 -2.85
C ILE A 176 -6.79 -11.69 -2.29
N ASP A 177 -7.77 -12.51 -2.73
CA ASP A 177 -9.14 -12.44 -2.23
C ASP A 177 -9.19 -12.82 -0.75
N ASP A 178 -8.41 -13.82 -0.37
CA ASP A 178 -8.29 -14.31 0.99
C ASP A 178 -7.62 -13.27 1.92
N PHE A 179 -6.51 -12.67 1.50
CA PHE A 179 -5.90 -11.54 2.23
C PHE A 179 -6.88 -10.39 2.42
N THR A 180 -7.66 -10.10 1.39
CA THR A 180 -8.67 -9.03 1.46
C THR A 180 -9.81 -9.39 2.41
N ASN A 181 -10.26 -10.66 2.44
CA ASN A 181 -11.27 -11.12 3.40
C ASN A 181 -10.83 -10.84 4.84
N HIS A 182 -9.62 -11.26 5.21
CA HIS A 182 -9.05 -10.99 6.54
C HIS A 182 -8.90 -9.50 6.85
N ALA A 183 -8.51 -8.68 5.85
CA ALA A 183 -8.46 -7.23 6.02
C ALA A 183 -9.84 -6.60 6.23
N LEU A 184 -10.88 -7.09 5.55
CA LEU A 184 -12.26 -6.63 5.74
C LEU A 184 -12.77 -6.97 7.14
N ASP A 185 -12.50 -8.18 7.63
CA ASP A 185 -12.86 -8.61 9.00
C ASP A 185 -12.11 -7.77 10.05
N PHE A 186 -10.83 -7.48 9.82
CA PHE A 186 -10.04 -6.59 10.67
C PHE A 186 -10.63 -5.17 10.72
N ILE A 187 -10.95 -4.58 9.57
CA ILE A 187 -11.54 -3.22 9.48
C ILE A 187 -12.89 -3.19 10.20
N GLU A 188 -13.75 -4.21 10.01
CA GLU A 188 -15.05 -4.29 10.66
C GLU A 188 -14.94 -4.45 12.18
N SER A 189 -14.01 -5.30 12.63
CA SER A 189 -13.78 -5.54 14.07
C SER A 189 -13.23 -4.31 14.80
N HIS A 190 -12.52 -3.43 14.08
CA HIS A 190 -11.93 -2.20 14.64
C HIS A 190 -12.63 -0.92 14.20
N ARG A 191 -13.90 -1.01 13.70
CA ARG A 191 -14.64 0.17 13.21
C ARG A 191 -14.80 1.29 14.23
N ASP A 192 -14.79 0.98 15.52
CA ASP A 192 -14.92 1.92 16.63
C ASP A 192 -13.55 2.34 17.23
N GLN A 193 -12.46 1.92 16.61
CA GLN A 193 -11.08 2.21 16.99
C GLN A 193 -10.29 2.69 15.77
N ARG A 194 -9.27 3.52 15.96
CA ARG A 194 -8.33 3.86 14.90
C ARG A 194 -7.50 2.64 14.51
N PHE A 195 -7.29 2.45 13.21
CA PHE A 195 -6.50 1.34 12.71
C PHE A 195 -5.52 1.74 11.61
N PHE A 196 -4.45 0.97 11.52
CA PHE A 196 -3.52 0.90 10.40
C PHE A 196 -3.62 -0.48 9.75
N CYS A 197 -4.18 -0.54 8.55
CA CYS A 197 -4.37 -1.76 7.78
C CYS A 197 -3.41 -1.75 6.57
N TYR A 198 -2.46 -2.67 6.54
CA TYR A 198 -1.48 -2.82 5.48
C TYR A 198 -1.80 -4.07 4.64
N LEU A 199 -2.03 -3.87 3.33
CA LEU A 199 -2.35 -4.92 2.37
C LEU A 199 -1.21 -5.06 1.35
N PRO A 200 -0.09 -5.71 1.72
CA PRO A 200 1.00 -5.98 0.81
C PRO A 200 0.69 -7.21 -0.04
N TYR A 201 -0.04 -7.02 -1.14
CA TYR A 201 -0.36 -8.08 -2.08
C TYR A 201 0.91 -8.68 -2.69
N ASN A 202 0.81 -9.93 -3.17
CA ASN A 202 1.90 -10.63 -3.85
C ASN A 202 1.65 -10.78 -5.36
N THR A 203 0.77 -9.97 -5.92
CA THR A 203 0.44 -9.95 -7.36
C THR A 203 0.73 -8.56 -7.95
N PRO A 204 1.02 -8.49 -9.25
CA PRO A 204 1.14 -9.54 -10.26
C PRO A 204 2.53 -10.21 -10.34
N HIS A 205 3.18 -10.53 -9.22
CA HIS A 205 4.44 -11.28 -9.21
C HIS A 205 4.27 -12.67 -9.83
N SER A 206 5.29 -13.18 -10.50
CA SER A 206 5.29 -14.55 -11.04
C SER A 206 5.31 -15.62 -9.92
N PRO A 207 4.77 -16.85 -10.16
CA PRO A 207 4.18 -17.31 -11.42
C PRO A 207 2.88 -16.56 -11.74
N MET A 208 2.58 -16.39 -13.04
CA MET A 208 1.37 -15.71 -13.49
C MET A 208 0.17 -16.64 -13.34
N MET A 209 -0.46 -16.59 -12.17
CA MET A 209 -1.62 -17.41 -11.80
C MET A 209 -2.74 -16.47 -11.34
N VAL A 210 -3.88 -16.57 -11.95
CA VAL A 210 -5.07 -15.76 -11.66
C VAL A 210 -6.33 -16.61 -11.84
N ASP A 211 -7.40 -16.24 -11.12
CA ASP A 211 -8.70 -16.86 -11.25
C ASP A 211 -9.27 -16.64 -12.66
N ASP A 212 -9.88 -17.69 -13.25
CA ASP A 212 -10.42 -17.69 -14.62
C ASP A 212 -11.41 -16.53 -14.84
N ARG A 213 -12.20 -16.14 -13.85
CA ARG A 213 -13.13 -15.00 -13.91
C ARG A 213 -12.47 -13.66 -14.31
N PHE A 214 -11.15 -13.51 -14.08
CA PHE A 214 -10.39 -12.35 -14.53
C PHE A 214 -9.63 -12.63 -15.82
N TYR A 215 -9.18 -13.89 -16.05
CA TYR A 215 -8.37 -14.20 -17.22
C TYR A 215 -9.19 -14.40 -18.49
N GLU A 216 -10.41 -14.92 -18.40
CA GLU A 216 -11.24 -15.26 -19.57
C GLU A 216 -11.38 -14.11 -20.58
N LYS A 217 -11.56 -12.88 -20.11
CA LYS A 217 -11.64 -11.70 -20.98
C LYS A 217 -10.33 -11.41 -21.72
N PHE A 218 -9.18 -11.77 -21.15
CA PHE A 218 -7.88 -11.58 -21.77
C PHE A 218 -7.48 -12.71 -22.70
N ALA A 219 -8.09 -13.89 -22.61
CA ALA A 219 -7.74 -15.04 -23.43
C ALA A 219 -7.70 -14.69 -24.93
N ASN A 220 -8.75 -14.01 -25.43
CA ASN A 220 -8.87 -13.56 -26.82
C ASN A 220 -8.64 -12.06 -27.00
N HIS A 221 -8.27 -11.32 -25.95
CA HIS A 221 -8.03 -9.88 -26.04
C HIS A 221 -6.75 -9.59 -26.83
N VAL A 222 -6.83 -8.63 -27.75
CA VAL A 222 -5.66 -8.14 -28.50
C VAL A 222 -4.99 -7.05 -27.68
N ILE A 223 -3.75 -7.29 -27.27
CA ILE A 223 -2.92 -6.28 -26.57
C ILE A 223 -2.52 -5.21 -27.59
N SER A 224 -3.16 -4.05 -27.52
CA SER A 224 -2.98 -2.93 -28.44
C SER A 224 -1.82 -2.01 -28.04
N GLN A 225 -1.70 -1.71 -26.75
CA GLN A 225 -0.59 -0.94 -26.22
C GLN A 225 0.49 -1.88 -25.71
N ARG A 226 1.68 -1.71 -26.25
CA ARG A 226 2.82 -2.62 -26.09
C ARG A 226 3.98 -1.94 -25.37
N TYR A 227 4.93 -2.73 -24.93
CA TYR A 227 6.23 -2.21 -24.53
C TYR A 227 6.92 -1.48 -25.70
N ARG A 228 7.74 -0.47 -25.39
CA ARG A 228 8.48 0.32 -26.39
C ARG A 228 9.26 -0.54 -27.42
N ASP A 229 9.83 -1.66 -26.98
CA ASP A 229 10.53 -2.65 -27.77
C ASP A 229 9.65 -3.90 -27.80
N SER A 230 8.60 -3.88 -28.63
CA SER A 230 7.49 -4.86 -28.58
C SER A 230 7.90 -6.31 -28.83
N GLU A 231 9.06 -6.53 -29.45
CA GLU A 231 9.64 -7.85 -29.68
C GLU A 231 10.13 -8.53 -28.39
N LYS A 232 10.33 -7.79 -27.32
CA LYS A 232 10.72 -8.30 -25.98
C LYS A 232 9.54 -8.75 -25.13
N GLU A 233 8.32 -8.44 -25.56
CA GLU A 233 7.10 -8.67 -24.80
C GLU A 233 6.59 -10.10 -24.97
N ASP A 234 6.36 -10.78 -23.85
CA ASP A 234 5.65 -12.06 -23.78
C ASP A 234 4.14 -11.77 -23.61
N ILE A 235 3.37 -11.98 -24.68
CA ILE A 235 1.94 -11.66 -24.69
C ILE A 235 1.13 -12.52 -23.72
N PRO A 236 1.30 -13.85 -23.64
CA PRO A 236 0.66 -14.66 -22.60
C PRO A 236 0.93 -14.15 -21.19
N MET A 237 2.18 -13.83 -20.89
CA MET A 237 2.57 -13.28 -19.58
C MET A 237 1.96 -11.89 -19.33
N THR A 238 1.93 -11.03 -20.36
CA THR A 238 1.25 -9.71 -20.28
C THR A 238 -0.22 -9.87 -19.94
N LYS A 239 -0.96 -10.74 -20.66
CA LYS A 239 -2.39 -11.00 -20.43
C LYS A 239 -2.66 -11.44 -18.98
N ALA A 240 -1.87 -12.39 -18.49
CA ALA A 240 -2.01 -12.88 -17.12
C ALA A 240 -1.71 -11.78 -16.10
N ALA A 241 -0.65 -10.98 -16.31
CA ALA A 241 -0.34 -9.85 -15.43
C ALA A 241 -1.47 -8.82 -15.38
N LEU A 242 -2.06 -8.45 -16.52
CA LEU A 242 -3.17 -7.50 -16.58
C LEU A 242 -4.42 -8.04 -15.89
N ALA A 243 -4.71 -9.35 -16.06
CA ALA A 243 -5.80 -10.00 -15.34
C ALA A 243 -5.60 -9.99 -13.80
N MET A 244 -4.35 -10.22 -13.37
CA MET A 244 -3.99 -10.11 -11.94
C MET A 244 -4.14 -8.66 -11.43
N CYS A 245 -3.80 -7.65 -12.23
CA CYS A 245 -4.00 -6.24 -11.89
C CYS A 245 -5.49 -5.90 -11.74
N GLU A 246 -6.37 -6.46 -12.55
CA GLU A 246 -7.82 -6.27 -12.39
C GLU A 246 -8.39 -7.01 -11.18
N ASN A 247 -7.81 -8.14 -10.78
CA ASN A 247 -8.15 -8.76 -9.50
C ASN A 247 -7.72 -7.85 -8.32
N ILE A 248 -6.54 -7.23 -8.39
CA ILE A 248 -6.13 -6.23 -7.38
C ILE A 248 -7.16 -5.10 -7.32
N ASP A 249 -7.51 -4.53 -8.47
CA ASP A 249 -8.50 -3.44 -8.55
C ASP A 249 -9.84 -3.80 -7.92
N TRP A 250 -10.35 -5.02 -8.23
CA TRP A 250 -11.58 -5.53 -7.64
C TRP A 250 -11.49 -5.61 -6.10
N ASN A 251 -10.35 -6.09 -5.57
CA ASN A 251 -10.13 -6.17 -4.13
C ASN A 251 -9.97 -4.79 -3.47
N VAL A 252 -9.32 -3.84 -4.14
CA VAL A 252 -9.32 -2.42 -3.71
C VAL A 252 -10.76 -1.90 -3.60
N GLY A 253 -11.59 -2.18 -4.61
CA GLY A 253 -13.01 -1.82 -4.61
C GLY A 253 -13.78 -2.38 -3.42
N ARG A 254 -13.52 -3.64 -3.03
CA ARG A 254 -14.15 -4.28 -1.85
C ARG A 254 -13.82 -3.52 -0.56
N VAL A 255 -12.55 -3.16 -0.36
CA VAL A 255 -12.13 -2.40 0.84
C VAL A 255 -12.73 -1.00 0.83
N LEU A 256 -12.72 -0.30 -0.31
CA LEU A 256 -13.34 1.03 -0.41
C LEU A 256 -14.83 0.97 -0.08
N SER A 257 -15.55 -0.04 -0.61
CA SER A 257 -16.98 -0.26 -0.32
C SER A 257 -17.23 -0.55 1.17
N LYS A 258 -16.38 -1.34 1.82
CA LYS A 258 -16.47 -1.61 3.27
C LYS A 258 -16.26 -0.33 4.09
N LEU A 259 -15.32 0.52 3.72
CA LEU A 259 -15.11 1.81 4.39
C LEU A 259 -16.32 2.74 4.24
N ASP A 260 -16.95 2.76 3.06
CA ASP A 260 -18.17 3.53 2.80
C ASP A 260 -19.36 2.97 3.61
N GLU A 261 -19.56 1.64 3.61
CA GLU A 261 -20.60 0.93 4.36
C GLU A 261 -20.53 1.23 5.88
N LEU A 262 -19.31 1.25 6.43
CA LEU A 262 -19.08 1.53 7.85
C LEU A 262 -19.05 3.03 8.18
N GLY A 263 -19.19 3.93 7.20
CA GLY A 263 -19.11 5.37 7.41
C GLY A 263 -17.71 5.88 7.77
N LEU A 264 -16.67 5.11 7.44
CA LEU A 264 -15.26 5.41 7.79
C LEU A 264 -14.51 6.14 6.67
N ALA A 265 -15.03 6.13 5.45
CA ALA A 265 -14.31 6.59 4.25
C ALA A 265 -13.78 8.01 4.37
N ASP A 266 -14.57 8.93 4.92
CA ASP A 266 -14.20 10.34 5.07
C ASP A 266 -13.00 10.57 5.99
N ASN A 267 -12.83 9.72 7.00
CA ASN A 267 -11.75 9.81 7.97
C ASN A 267 -10.71 8.69 7.82
N THR A 268 -10.53 8.18 6.60
CA THR A 268 -9.54 7.17 6.29
C THR A 268 -8.61 7.69 5.19
N ILE A 269 -7.31 7.63 5.45
CA ILE A 269 -6.27 7.79 4.43
C ILE A 269 -6.14 6.46 3.71
N VAL A 270 -6.38 6.45 2.41
CA VAL A 270 -6.16 5.27 1.55
C VAL A 270 -5.01 5.58 0.60
N MET A 271 -3.97 4.74 0.63
CA MET A 271 -2.79 4.86 -0.23
C MET A 271 -2.64 3.60 -1.09
N TYR A 272 -2.24 3.79 -2.33
CA TYR A 272 -1.94 2.71 -3.27
C TYR A 272 -0.63 2.97 -4.00
N PHE A 273 0.28 1.97 -4.00
CA PHE A 273 1.53 2.00 -4.79
C PHE A 273 2.06 0.59 -5.08
N SER A 274 3.12 0.47 -5.90
CA SER A 274 3.83 -0.77 -6.18
C SER A 274 5.26 -0.73 -5.68
N ASP A 275 5.83 -1.89 -5.39
CA ASP A 275 7.17 -1.99 -4.79
C ASP A 275 8.33 -1.91 -5.80
N ASN A 276 8.09 -2.13 -7.09
CA ASN A 276 9.05 -1.96 -8.19
C ASN A 276 8.32 -1.92 -9.53
N GLY A 277 9.07 -1.76 -10.61
CA GLY A 277 8.53 -1.85 -11.97
C GLY A 277 8.03 -3.27 -12.33
N PRO A 278 7.41 -3.44 -13.52
CA PRO A 278 6.79 -4.69 -13.95
C PRO A 278 7.83 -5.82 -14.08
N ASN A 279 7.45 -7.04 -13.71
CA ASN A 279 8.34 -8.21 -13.79
C ASN A 279 8.59 -8.72 -15.23
N SER A 280 7.84 -8.23 -16.21
CA SER A 280 8.02 -8.53 -17.62
C SER A 280 7.96 -7.25 -18.46
N PHE A 281 8.44 -7.33 -19.70
CA PHE A 281 8.23 -6.24 -20.65
C PHE A 281 6.78 -6.21 -21.07
N ARG A 282 6.10 -5.08 -20.80
CA ARG A 282 4.73 -4.77 -21.20
C ARG A 282 4.54 -3.26 -21.24
N PHE A 283 3.39 -2.75 -21.70
CA PHE A 283 3.14 -1.30 -21.72
C PHE A 283 3.50 -0.66 -20.36
N ASN A 284 4.36 0.34 -20.43
CA ASN A 284 4.80 1.10 -19.25
C ASN A 284 5.04 2.58 -19.59
N GLY A 285 4.08 3.20 -20.32
CA GLY A 285 4.17 4.62 -20.68
C GLY A 285 5.37 4.98 -21.58
N GLY A 286 5.88 4.02 -22.37
CA GLY A 286 7.09 4.21 -23.21
C GLY A 286 8.42 4.21 -22.44
N MET A 287 8.40 4.05 -21.13
CA MET A 287 9.61 4.01 -20.30
C MET A 287 10.45 2.76 -20.57
N LYS A 288 11.76 2.90 -20.53
CA LYS A 288 12.71 1.80 -20.63
C LYS A 288 12.81 1.06 -19.30
N GLY A 289 13.05 -0.24 -19.36
CA GLY A 289 13.33 -1.09 -18.20
C GLY A 289 12.11 -1.79 -17.62
N LYS A 290 12.39 -2.57 -16.61
CA LYS A 290 11.45 -3.37 -15.83
C LYS A 290 12.08 -3.70 -14.47
N LYS A 291 11.40 -4.48 -13.61
CA LYS A 291 11.97 -4.99 -12.35
C LYS A 291 13.44 -5.40 -12.49
N GLY A 292 14.25 -5.00 -11.53
CA GLY A 292 15.69 -5.29 -11.49
C GLY A 292 16.57 -4.38 -12.35
N THR A 293 15.99 -3.40 -13.08
CA THR A 293 16.74 -2.37 -13.80
C THR A 293 16.65 -1.02 -13.10
N ILE A 294 17.68 -0.19 -13.26
CA ILE A 294 17.71 1.18 -12.75
C ILE A 294 17.15 2.20 -13.75
N ASP A 295 16.63 1.72 -14.87
CA ASP A 295 15.91 2.54 -15.83
C ASP A 295 14.56 3.01 -15.24
N GLU A 296 13.99 4.06 -15.81
CA GLU A 296 12.74 4.69 -15.39
C GLU A 296 11.61 3.68 -15.19
N GLY A 297 11.43 2.73 -16.14
CA GLY A 297 10.40 1.70 -16.06
C GLY A 297 10.62 0.64 -14.98
N GLY A 298 11.81 0.58 -14.37
CA GLY A 298 12.10 -0.31 -13.24
C GLY A 298 11.87 0.35 -11.88
N LEU A 299 11.92 1.69 -11.84
CA LEU A 299 11.91 2.49 -10.61
C LEU A 299 10.63 3.31 -10.42
N ARG A 300 9.94 3.71 -11.50
CA ARG A 300 8.73 4.51 -11.41
C ARG A 300 7.52 3.64 -11.06
N SER A 301 6.79 4.05 -10.05
CA SER A 301 5.61 3.36 -9.53
C SER A 301 4.38 4.27 -9.57
N PRO A 302 3.15 3.76 -9.72
CA PRO A 302 1.97 4.53 -9.37
C PRO A 302 2.01 4.90 -7.89
N LEU A 303 1.53 6.09 -7.53
CA LEU A 303 1.20 6.46 -6.16
C LEU A 303 -0.08 7.29 -6.18
N PHE A 304 -1.10 6.81 -5.48
CA PHE A 304 -2.36 7.49 -5.28
C PHE A 304 -2.67 7.58 -3.79
N VAL A 305 -3.16 8.75 -3.34
CA VAL A 305 -3.52 9.00 -1.94
C VAL A 305 -4.89 9.68 -1.88
N ARG A 306 -5.85 9.02 -1.25
CA ARG A 306 -7.19 9.54 -1.03
C ARG A 306 -7.43 9.80 0.46
N TRP A 307 -7.90 10.99 0.80
CA TRP A 307 -8.43 11.35 2.11
C TRP A 307 -9.49 12.44 1.95
N PRO A 308 -10.78 12.08 1.82
CA PRO A 308 -11.84 13.01 1.40
C PRO A 308 -11.92 14.28 2.24
N LYS A 309 -11.69 14.21 3.56
CA LYS A 309 -11.75 15.38 4.44
C LYS A 309 -10.59 16.37 4.28
N ARG A 310 -9.47 15.98 3.68
CA ARG A 310 -8.22 16.76 3.73
C ARG A 310 -7.56 16.96 2.37
N ILE A 311 -7.66 16.00 1.47
CA ILE A 311 -7.00 16.04 0.17
C ILE A 311 -8.04 16.42 -0.90
N ARG A 312 -7.74 17.47 -1.64
CA ARG A 312 -8.59 17.92 -2.76
C ARG A 312 -8.62 16.84 -3.85
N GLN A 313 -9.81 16.59 -4.40
CA GLN A 313 -10.01 15.67 -5.52
C GLN A 313 -9.25 16.13 -6.76
N GLY A 314 -8.69 15.17 -7.50
CA GLY A 314 -7.99 15.39 -8.76
C GLY A 314 -6.70 16.22 -8.61
N LEU A 315 -6.05 16.18 -7.43
CA LEU A 315 -4.78 16.84 -7.22
C LEU A 315 -3.66 16.06 -7.92
N GLU A 316 -2.92 16.74 -8.80
CA GLU A 316 -1.70 16.19 -9.39
C GLU A 316 -0.47 16.76 -8.67
N ILE A 317 0.43 15.89 -8.23
CA ILE A 317 1.66 16.25 -7.52
C ILE A 317 2.84 15.84 -8.40
N SER A 318 3.62 16.82 -8.87
CA SER A 318 4.74 16.66 -9.78
C SER A 318 6.11 16.65 -9.07
N GLN A 319 6.15 16.90 -7.77
CA GLN A 319 7.38 16.81 -6.99
C GLN A 319 7.93 15.38 -7.03
N VAL A 320 9.24 15.26 -7.13
CA VAL A 320 9.93 13.98 -7.03
C VAL A 320 9.76 13.46 -5.60
N THR A 321 9.24 12.26 -5.47
CA THR A 321 8.92 11.60 -4.20
C THR A 321 9.40 10.16 -4.27
N GLY A 322 9.83 9.59 -3.15
CA GLY A 322 10.26 8.19 -3.05
C GLY A 322 9.53 7.42 -1.96
N ALA A 323 9.69 6.10 -1.96
CA ALA A 323 9.12 5.24 -0.92
C ALA A 323 9.57 5.64 0.49
N ILE A 324 10.77 6.18 0.61
CA ILE A 324 11.36 6.70 1.86
C ILE A 324 10.58 7.88 2.46
N ASP A 325 9.85 8.63 1.64
CA ASP A 325 9.08 9.81 2.07
C ASP A 325 7.71 9.42 2.65
N LEU A 326 7.27 8.16 2.44
CA LEU A 326 5.90 7.74 2.80
C LEU A 326 5.71 7.64 4.32
N LEU A 327 6.66 7.07 5.06
CA LEU A 327 6.54 6.97 6.52
C LEU A 327 6.37 8.36 7.16
N PRO A 328 7.28 9.34 6.97
CA PRO A 328 7.12 10.66 7.60
C PRO A 328 5.85 11.38 7.11
N THR A 329 5.46 11.18 5.86
CA THR A 329 4.22 11.76 5.31
C THR A 329 2.99 11.19 6.00
N ILE A 330 2.88 9.85 6.11
CA ILE A 330 1.73 9.20 6.73
C ILE A 330 1.66 9.54 8.23
N ALA A 331 2.79 9.51 8.94
CA ALA A 331 2.86 9.88 10.34
C ALA A 331 2.38 11.31 10.56
N ALA A 332 2.89 12.27 9.78
CA ALA A 332 2.47 13.68 9.86
C ALA A 332 0.97 13.86 9.53
N LEU A 333 0.45 13.18 8.49
CA LEU A 333 -0.98 13.22 8.16
C LEU A 333 -1.85 12.63 9.26
N ALA A 334 -1.36 11.61 9.98
CA ALA A 334 -2.04 11.00 11.12
C ALA A 334 -1.87 11.82 12.42
N GLY A 335 -1.04 12.88 12.41
CA GLY A 335 -0.73 13.70 13.58
C GLY A 335 0.16 12.98 14.59
N LEU A 336 1.05 12.11 14.10
CA LEU A 336 2.03 11.36 14.89
C LEU A 336 3.43 11.92 14.66
N ASP A 337 4.19 12.06 15.73
CA ASP A 337 5.58 12.56 15.72
C ASP A 337 6.59 11.40 15.63
#